data_5a53fe2f4415a21d671fc3faa6fd5f00
#
_entry.id   5a53fe2f4415a21d671fc3faa6fd5f00
#
_cell.length_a   1.000
_cell.length_b   1.000
_cell.length_c   1.000
_cell.angle_alpha   90.00
_cell.angle_beta   90.00
_cell.angle_gamma   90.00
#
_symmetry.space_group_name_H-M   'P 1'
#
loop_
_entity.id
_entity.type
_entity.pdbx_description
1 polymer ?
#
loop_
_entity_poly.entity_id
_entity_poly.type
_entity_poly.pdbx_seq_one_letter_code
_entity_poly.pdbx_strand_id
1 'polypeptide(L)'
;MGFRKLLVAFVKPTCGLRVFLFMAELFETNSEPPVYRVIPVLELAEDPLDPVIQPSGSTLKSVANPLVLIRPCVRIIFSIGEWLFGFAVLMIGLSVLAAMPVLQFLSLGYLLEAGGRVARTGRLRDGFIGVRLAARLGGLVLGCWLILLPLRLVSDLAYSAQIIDPGGRTAAAWRIGLFVLMGLSGLHVGMACARGGRLRYFLWPFNFIWVIRRLLRGGYYSEARDIVWDTARSLRLPYYFSLGLRGFLGAFAWLVLPVTLLALGRLPAPLAPLVGLLGGLLLALVLIYLPCLQMRLAMKNRLSAVFEFREARRNFQRAPWAFAVAFVATLLFALPLYLLKIEFVPREAAWLPSLVFITFIFPARLFTGWSLGLAIHRAVPRHWFFRWTGRLPFVPVAGLYVLIVFFTQYTSWNGVWSLYEQHAFLVPVPFFGM
;
A
#
# COMPACT_ATOMS: atom_id res chain seq x y z
N MET A 1 32.07 0.30 15.22
CA MET A 1 32.73 1.52 14.70
C MET A 1 32.74 1.61 13.15
N GLY A 2 32.10 0.70 12.43
CA GLY A 2 32.09 0.63 10.95
C GLY A 2 30.91 1.31 10.23
N PHE A 3 29.76 1.43 10.88
CA PHE A 3 28.53 1.92 10.23
C PHE A 3 28.47 3.45 10.06
N ARG A 4 29.12 4.20 10.91
CA ARG A 4 29.18 5.67 10.85
C ARG A 4 30.06 6.20 9.70
N LYS A 5 31.04 5.42 9.24
CA LYS A 5 31.90 5.80 8.10
C LYS A 5 31.25 5.56 6.74
N LEU A 6 30.26 4.66 6.64
CA LEU A 6 29.50 4.41 5.40
C LEU A 6 28.47 5.51 5.13
N LEU A 7 27.89 6.10 6.17
CA LEU A 7 26.88 7.16 6.03
C LEU A 7 27.48 8.52 5.62
N VAL A 8 28.76 8.78 5.98
CA VAL A 8 29.46 10.04 5.63
C VAL A 8 29.95 10.05 4.17
N ALA A 9 30.13 8.87 3.56
CA ALA A 9 30.52 8.76 2.14
C ALA A 9 29.35 9.07 1.18
N PHE A 10 28.09 9.04 1.64
CA PHE A 10 26.90 9.28 0.81
C PHE A 10 26.50 10.75 0.69
N VAL A 11 27.15 11.65 1.43
CA VAL A 11 26.83 13.11 1.47
C VAL A 11 27.90 13.94 0.76
N LYS A 12 28.36 13.52 -0.43
CA LYS A 12 29.08 14.44 -1.33
C LYS A 12 28.08 14.95 -2.37
N PRO A 13 27.92 16.28 -2.52
CA PRO A 13 26.88 16.88 -3.37
C PRO A 13 27.01 16.59 -4.89
N THR A 14 28.13 16.01 -5.32
CA THR A 14 28.36 15.63 -6.74
C THR A 14 27.78 14.25 -7.12
N CYS A 15 27.45 13.40 -6.15
CA CYS A 15 26.89 12.07 -6.44
C CYS A 15 25.37 12.10 -6.58
N GLY A 16 24.67 13.02 -5.88
CA GLY A 16 23.23 13.17 -5.94
C GLY A 16 22.71 13.58 -7.32
N LEU A 17 23.46 14.42 -8.03
CA LEU A 17 23.07 14.90 -9.36
C LEU A 17 23.19 13.80 -10.43
N ARG A 18 24.19 12.92 -10.34
CA ARG A 18 24.35 11.78 -11.26
C ARG A 18 23.29 10.69 -11.04
N VAL A 19 22.91 10.45 -9.78
CA VAL A 19 21.80 9.53 -9.45
C VAL A 19 20.48 10.10 -9.93
N PHE A 20 20.29 11.42 -9.81
CA PHE A 20 19.07 12.10 -10.29
C PHE A 20 18.97 12.10 -11.82
N LEU A 21 20.06 12.32 -12.54
CA LEU A 21 20.11 12.24 -14.01
C LEU A 21 19.94 10.79 -14.51
N PHE A 22 20.54 9.81 -13.86
CA PHE A 22 20.34 8.39 -14.19
C PHE A 22 18.91 7.94 -13.90
N MET A 23 18.30 8.43 -12.82
CA MET A 23 16.87 8.22 -12.55
C MET A 23 15.99 8.91 -13.60
N ALA A 24 16.34 10.11 -14.06
CA ALA A 24 15.59 10.82 -15.10
C ALA A 24 15.62 10.07 -16.45
N GLU A 25 16.75 9.53 -16.86
CA GLU A 25 16.88 8.70 -18.06
C GLU A 25 16.10 7.38 -17.97
N LEU A 26 16.06 6.74 -16.80
CA LEU A 26 15.22 5.56 -16.54
C LEU A 26 13.70 5.88 -16.60
N PHE A 27 13.34 7.14 -16.35
CA PHE A 27 11.94 7.57 -16.37
C PHE A 27 11.42 7.95 -17.77
N GLU A 28 12.29 8.33 -18.71
CA GLU A 28 11.89 8.70 -20.07
C GLU A 28 11.55 7.47 -20.95
N THR A 29 12.11 6.31 -20.68
CA THR A 29 11.94 5.10 -21.50
C THR A 29 10.69 4.27 -21.19
N ASN A 30 9.88 4.62 -20.17
CA ASN A 30 8.70 3.82 -19.76
C ASN A 30 7.40 4.63 -19.65
N SER A 31 7.21 5.68 -20.46
CA SER A 31 6.03 6.55 -20.39
C SER A 31 4.81 6.10 -21.20
N GLU A 32 4.83 4.94 -21.84
CA GLU A 32 3.62 4.41 -22.45
C GLU A 32 2.71 3.80 -21.37
N PRO A 33 1.43 4.24 -21.29
CA PRO A 33 0.46 3.58 -20.43
C PRO A 33 0.33 2.14 -20.92
N PRO A 34 0.25 1.14 -20.00
CA PRO A 34 0.05 -0.25 -20.41
C PRO A 34 -1.24 -0.32 -21.22
N VAL A 35 -1.12 -0.52 -22.51
CA VAL A 35 -2.23 -0.94 -23.35
C VAL A 35 -2.60 -2.31 -22.81
N TYR A 36 -3.68 -2.37 -22.03
CA TYR A 36 -4.31 -3.63 -21.72
C TYR A 36 -4.77 -4.20 -23.06
N ARG A 37 -3.96 -5.06 -23.67
CA ARG A 37 -4.49 -6.00 -24.65
C ARG A 37 -5.57 -6.76 -23.90
N VAL A 38 -6.80 -6.43 -24.20
CA VAL A 38 -7.92 -7.33 -24.02
C VAL A 38 -7.47 -8.57 -24.78
N ILE A 39 -7.03 -9.59 -24.06
CA ILE A 39 -6.85 -10.91 -24.67
C ILE A 39 -8.24 -11.20 -25.21
N PRO A 40 -8.43 -11.29 -26.53
CA PRO A 40 -9.71 -11.71 -27.05
C PRO A 40 -9.98 -13.04 -26.36
N VAL A 41 -11.16 -13.14 -25.75
CA VAL A 41 -11.70 -14.43 -25.34
C VAL A 41 -11.49 -15.29 -26.57
N LEU A 42 -10.61 -16.29 -26.46
CA LEU A 42 -10.46 -17.30 -27.47
C LEU A 42 -11.89 -17.74 -27.78
N GLU A 43 -12.40 -17.33 -28.91
CA GLU A 43 -13.50 -17.99 -29.58
C GLU A 43 -13.06 -19.45 -29.66
N LEU A 44 -13.62 -20.25 -28.76
CA LEU A 44 -13.56 -21.71 -28.89
C LEU A 44 -14.16 -21.97 -30.24
N ALA A 45 -13.30 -22.23 -31.20
CA ALA A 45 -13.70 -22.81 -32.49
C ALA A 45 -14.61 -23.97 -32.15
N GLU A 46 -15.85 -23.88 -32.60
CA GLU A 46 -16.79 -24.97 -32.57
C GLU A 46 -16.20 -26.07 -33.45
N ASP A 47 -15.67 -27.10 -32.81
CA ASP A 47 -15.35 -28.35 -33.49
C ASP A 47 -16.67 -28.97 -33.96
N PRO A 48 -16.77 -29.36 -35.26
CA PRO A 48 -17.99 -29.93 -35.80
C PRO A 48 -18.13 -31.38 -35.34
N LEU A 49 -19.25 -31.66 -34.68
CA LEU A 49 -19.92 -32.94 -34.61
C LEU A 49 -19.22 -34.09 -33.85
N ASP A 50 -19.33 -34.06 -32.54
CA ASP A 50 -19.36 -35.29 -31.76
C ASP A 50 -20.82 -35.82 -31.70
N PRO A 51 -21.02 -37.16 -31.86
CA PRO A 51 -22.34 -37.74 -31.94
C PRO A 51 -23.11 -37.62 -30.63
N VAL A 52 -24.37 -37.22 -30.74
CA VAL A 52 -25.38 -37.18 -29.70
C VAL A 52 -25.39 -38.49 -28.87
N ILE A 53 -24.74 -38.47 -27.71
CA ILE A 53 -24.90 -39.54 -26.71
C ILE A 53 -26.24 -39.29 -26.02
N GLN A 54 -27.24 -40.08 -26.33
CA GLN A 54 -28.50 -40.13 -25.61
C GLN A 54 -28.24 -40.42 -24.14
N PRO A 55 -28.84 -39.69 -23.17
CA PRO A 55 -28.73 -40.03 -21.77
C PRO A 55 -29.51 -41.31 -21.49
N SER A 56 -28.82 -42.41 -21.34
CA SER A 56 -29.39 -43.63 -20.76
C SER A 56 -29.79 -43.32 -19.31
N GLY A 57 -31.08 -43.34 -19.06
CA GLY A 57 -31.66 -43.16 -17.74
C GLY A 57 -31.20 -44.24 -16.75
N SER A 58 -30.21 -43.93 -15.95
CA SER A 58 -29.97 -44.61 -14.68
C SER A 58 -30.02 -43.59 -13.56
N THR A 59 -31.19 -43.45 -12.95
CA THR A 59 -31.39 -42.79 -11.66
C THR A 59 -30.61 -43.53 -10.59
N LEU A 60 -29.30 -43.38 -10.56
CA LEU A 60 -28.50 -43.66 -9.38
C LEU A 60 -28.62 -42.42 -8.47
N LYS A 61 -29.46 -42.57 -7.42
CA LYS A 61 -29.41 -41.74 -6.22
C LYS A 61 -27.98 -41.84 -5.70
N SER A 62 -27.09 -40.92 -6.17
CA SER A 62 -25.80 -40.72 -5.57
C SER A 62 -26.08 -40.18 -4.17
N VAL A 63 -25.95 -41.06 -3.17
CA VAL A 63 -25.83 -40.66 -1.77
C VAL A 63 -24.73 -39.63 -1.71
N ALA A 64 -25.09 -38.36 -1.57
CA ALA A 64 -24.18 -37.24 -1.51
C ALA A 64 -23.22 -37.46 -0.36
N ASN A 65 -22.02 -37.92 -0.67
CA ASN A 65 -20.98 -38.18 0.32
C ASN A 65 -20.68 -36.84 1.02
N PRO A 66 -21.00 -36.68 2.32
CA PRO A 66 -20.85 -35.37 3.01
C PRO A 66 -19.43 -34.80 2.89
N LEU A 67 -18.43 -35.66 2.70
CA LEU A 67 -17.05 -35.28 2.44
C LEU A 67 -16.84 -34.48 1.12
N VAL A 68 -17.73 -34.67 0.14
CA VAL A 68 -17.65 -33.92 -1.15
C VAL A 68 -18.13 -32.49 -0.97
N LEU A 69 -19.07 -32.22 -0.07
CA LEU A 69 -19.55 -30.87 0.25
C LEU A 69 -18.59 -30.13 1.18
N ILE A 70 -17.87 -30.82 2.06
CA ILE A 70 -16.94 -30.20 3.03
C ILE A 70 -15.70 -29.63 2.31
N ARG A 71 -15.18 -30.31 1.28
CA ARG A 71 -13.98 -29.88 0.53
C ARG A 71 -14.07 -28.47 -0.07
N PRO A 72 -15.16 -28.06 -0.74
CA PRO A 72 -15.28 -26.68 -1.25
C PRO A 72 -15.38 -25.65 -0.13
N CYS A 73 -16.10 -25.92 0.96
CA CYS A 73 -16.21 -25.01 2.10
C CYS A 73 -14.85 -24.77 2.76
N VAL A 74 -14.09 -25.83 3.02
CA VAL A 74 -12.73 -25.74 3.56
C VAL A 74 -11.81 -24.94 2.64
N ARG A 75 -11.89 -25.17 1.32
CA ARG A 75 -11.10 -24.41 0.33
C ARG A 75 -11.47 -22.92 0.32
N ILE A 76 -12.74 -22.57 0.45
CA ILE A 76 -13.22 -21.18 0.53
C ILE A 76 -12.68 -20.51 1.80
N ILE A 77 -12.77 -21.18 2.96
CA ILE A 77 -12.27 -20.66 4.24
C ILE A 77 -10.75 -20.39 4.15
N PHE A 78 -9.98 -21.35 3.63
CA PHE A 78 -8.53 -21.16 3.42
C PHE A 78 -8.22 -20.01 2.44
N SER A 79 -9.00 -19.87 1.36
CA SER A 79 -8.82 -18.79 0.39
C SER A 79 -9.13 -17.42 1.01
N ILE A 80 -10.17 -17.32 1.84
CA ILE A 80 -10.50 -16.09 2.59
C ILE A 80 -9.39 -15.78 3.59
N GLY A 81 -8.92 -16.79 4.35
CA GLY A 81 -7.81 -16.62 5.30
C GLY A 81 -6.52 -16.16 4.62
N GLU A 82 -6.14 -16.76 3.48
CA GLU A 82 -4.99 -16.34 2.69
C GLU A 82 -5.16 -14.90 2.17
N TRP A 83 -6.36 -14.52 1.76
CA TRP A 83 -6.65 -13.17 1.30
C TRP A 83 -6.57 -12.14 2.43
N LEU A 84 -7.17 -12.43 3.59
CA LEU A 84 -7.11 -11.55 4.77
C LEU A 84 -5.67 -11.39 5.28
N PHE A 85 -4.92 -12.50 5.35
CA PHE A 85 -3.50 -12.46 5.70
C PHE A 85 -2.71 -11.59 4.71
N GLY A 86 -2.93 -11.78 3.41
CA GLY A 86 -2.28 -10.98 2.38
C GLY A 86 -2.64 -9.50 2.46
N PHE A 87 -3.89 -9.18 2.80
CA PHE A 87 -4.32 -7.80 3.00
C PHE A 87 -3.65 -7.18 4.23
N ALA A 88 -3.59 -7.89 5.36
CA ALA A 88 -2.89 -7.43 6.55
C ALA A 88 -1.40 -7.17 6.29
N VAL A 89 -0.71 -8.12 5.63
CA VAL A 89 0.70 -7.96 5.24
C VAL A 89 0.90 -6.76 4.30
N LEU A 90 -0.03 -6.56 3.36
CA LEU A 90 0.01 -5.41 2.46
C LEU A 90 -0.11 -4.09 3.22
N MET A 91 -1.04 -3.99 4.18
CA MET A 91 -1.21 -2.78 5.00
C MET A 91 0.05 -2.52 5.86
N ILE A 92 0.60 -3.55 6.49
CA ILE A 92 1.85 -3.44 7.27
C ILE A 92 3.02 -3.02 6.36
N GLY A 93 3.18 -3.66 5.21
CA GLY A 93 4.24 -3.34 4.26
C GLY A 93 4.18 -1.90 3.74
N LEU A 94 2.98 -1.44 3.36
CA LEU A 94 2.75 -0.04 2.97
C LEU A 94 3.01 0.93 4.12
N SER A 95 2.72 0.55 5.36
CA SER A 95 2.94 1.37 6.55
C SER A 95 4.42 1.54 6.85
N VAL A 96 5.19 0.47 6.75
CA VAL A 96 6.66 0.50 6.91
C VAL A 96 7.28 1.39 5.82
N LEU A 97 6.85 1.26 4.56
CA LEU A 97 7.30 2.13 3.46
C LEU A 97 6.89 3.59 3.68
N ALA A 98 5.69 3.84 4.22
CA ALA A 98 5.20 5.19 4.50
C ALA A 98 5.97 5.86 5.66
N ALA A 99 6.47 5.10 6.62
CA ALA A 99 7.29 5.62 7.72
C ALA A 99 8.70 6.02 7.29
N MET A 100 9.17 5.58 6.10
CA MET A 100 10.51 5.89 5.62
C MET A 100 10.48 7.06 4.64
N PRO A 101 11.30 8.14 4.87
CA PRO A 101 11.46 9.22 3.91
C PRO A 101 11.82 8.67 2.52
N VAL A 102 11.34 9.29 1.46
CA VAL A 102 11.50 8.87 0.05
C VAL A 102 10.69 7.62 -0.30
N LEU A 103 10.74 6.52 0.48
CA LEU A 103 9.97 5.31 0.21
C LEU A 103 8.45 5.52 0.41
N GLN A 104 8.06 6.53 1.16
CA GLN A 104 6.65 6.96 1.30
C GLN A 104 5.96 7.20 -0.05
N PHE A 105 6.70 7.62 -1.09
CA PHE A 105 6.14 7.81 -2.43
C PHE A 105 5.66 6.50 -3.06
N LEU A 106 6.26 5.35 -2.70
CA LEU A 106 5.76 4.04 -3.12
C LEU A 106 4.38 3.76 -2.53
N SER A 107 4.19 4.03 -1.23
CA SER A 107 2.90 3.86 -0.56
C SER A 107 1.84 4.81 -1.13
N LEU A 108 2.19 6.09 -1.34
CA LEU A 108 1.29 7.04 -1.96
C LEU A 108 0.92 6.61 -3.38
N GLY A 109 1.90 6.20 -4.18
CA GLY A 109 1.68 5.74 -5.55
C GLY A 109 0.79 4.50 -5.61
N TYR A 110 0.98 3.54 -4.70
CA TYR A 110 0.09 2.39 -4.58
C TYR A 110 -1.35 2.81 -4.24
N LEU A 111 -1.54 3.68 -3.25
CA LEU A 111 -2.85 4.19 -2.84
C LEU A 111 -3.56 4.94 -3.99
N LEU A 112 -2.80 5.74 -4.75
CA LEU A 112 -3.32 6.46 -5.92
C LEU A 112 -3.72 5.47 -7.03
N GLU A 113 -2.88 4.48 -7.33
CA GLU A 113 -3.20 3.46 -8.35
C GLU A 113 -4.40 2.60 -7.94
N ALA A 114 -4.53 2.24 -6.66
CA ALA A 114 -5.69 1.50 -6.16
C ALA A 114 -7.00 2.28 -6.44
N GLY A 115 -7.05 3.55 -6.06
CA GLY A 115 -8.19 4.43 -6.36
C GLY A 115 -8.36 4.68 -7.86
N GLY A 116 -7.27 4.91 -8.61
CA GLY A 116 -7.28 5.10 -10.06
C GLY A 116 -7.80 3.88 -10.82
N ARG A 117 -7.47 2.66 -10.36
CA ARG A 117 -8.00 1.42 -10.94
C ARG A 117 -9.50 1.27 -10.69
N VAL A 118 -9.96 1.55 -9.47
CA VAL A 118 -11.40 1.59 -9.15
C VAL A 118 -12.11 2.63 -10.04
N ALA A 119 -11.50 3.80 -10.26
CA ALA A 119 -12.06 4.82 -11.12
C ALA A 119 -12.19 4.38 -12.59
N ARG A 120 -11.22 3.58 -13.09
CA ARG A 120 -11.26 3.03 -14.45
C ARG A 120 -12.31 1.92 -14.62
N THR A 121 -12.45 1.03 -13.63
CA THR A 121 -13.29 -0.17 -13.73
C THR A 121 -14.69 0.00 -13.13
N GLY A 122 -14.88 1.00 -12.25
CA GLY A 122 -16.10 1.19 -11.48
C GLY A 122 -16.33 0.15 -10.36
N ARG A 123 -15.38 -0.78 -10.14
CA ARG A 123 -15.51 -1.89 -9.18
C ARG A 123 -14.52 -1.74 -8.02
N LEU A 124 -15.02 -1.66 -6.78
CA LEU A 124 -14.19 -1.51 -5.57
C LEU A 124 -13.17 -2.65 -5.39
N ARG A 125 -13.54 -3.88 -5.76
CA ARG A 125 -12.67 -5.05 -5.62
C ARG A 125 -11.36 -4.94 -6.43
N ASP A 126 -11.37 -4.19 -7.51
CA ASP A 126 -10.21 -4.07 -8.40
C ASP A 126 -9.13 -3.15 -7.82
N GLY A 127 -9.45 -2.43 -6.74
CA GLY A 127 -8.51 -1.63 -5.96
C GLY A 127 -7.57 -2.45 -5.05
N PHE A 128 -7.88 -3.73 -4.80
CA PHE A 128 -7.05 -4.61 -3.98
C PHE A 128 -5.92 -5.25 -4.79
N ILE A 129 -4.95 -4.42 -5.16
CA ILE A 129 -3.84 -4.81 -6.05
C ILE A 129 -2.81 -5.62 -5.27
N GLY A 130 -2.39 -6.78 -5.82
CA GLY A 130 -1.23 -7.53 -5.31
C GLY A 130 -1.42 -8.21 -3.95
N VAL A 131 -2.64 -8.33 -3.41
CA VAL A 131 -2.91 -8.98 -2.11
C VAL A 131 -2.36 -10.41 -2.06
N ARG A 132 -2.47 -11.19 -3.15
CA ARG A 132 -1.91 -12.55 -3.22
C ARG A 132 -0.38 -12.56 -3.23
N LEU A 133 0.24 -11.54 -3.84
CA LEU A 133 1.70 -11.38 -3.81
C LEU A 133 2.16 -11.01 -2.40
N ALA A 134 1.44 -10.09 -1.73
CA ALA A 134 1.70 -9.73 -0.34
C ALA A 134 1.55 -10.95 0.60
N ALA A 135 0.55 -11.81 0.38
CA ALA A 135 0.41 -13.06 1.13
C ALA A 135 1.63 -13.99 0.98
N ARG A 136 2.20 -14.08 -0.22
CA ARG A 136 3.43 -14.87 -0.46
C ARG A 136 4.64 -14.26 0.24
N LEU A 137 4.85 -12.95 0.10
CA LEU A 137 5.95 -12.24 0.76
C LEU A 137 5.84 -12.30 2.28
N GLY A 138 4.63 -12.07 2.82
CA GLY A 138 4.38 -12.20 4.25
C GLY A 138 4.56 -13.62 4.76
N GLY A 139 4.14 -14.61 3.98
CA GLY A 139 4.38 -16.02 4.30
C GLY A 139 5.86 -16.39 4.35
N LEU A 140 6.67 -15.80 3.47
CA LEU A 140 8.12 -15.95 3.47
C LEU A 140 8.74 -15.31 4.73
N VAL A 141 8.40 -14.05 5.02
CA VAL A 141 8.92 -13.33 6.20
C VAL A 141 8.52 -14.04 7.49
N LEU A 142 7.24 -14.39 7.63
CA LEU A 142 6.73 -15.11 8.80
C LEU A 142 7.37 -16.50 8.94
N GLY A 143 7.55 -17.21 7.83
CA GLY A 143 8.19 -18.52 7.81
C GLY A 143 9.65 -18.44 8.25
N CYS A 144 10.42 -17.48 7.74
CA CYS A 144 11.79 -17.23 8.19
C CYS A 144 11.82 -16.89 9.69
N TRP A 145 10.93 -16.01 10.14
CA TRP A 145 10.86 -15.62 11.54
C TRP A 145 10.57 -16.80 12.47
N LEU A 146 9.62 -17.67 12.10
CA LEU A 146 9.29 -18.88 12.88
C LEU A 146 10.48 -19.84 12.99
N ILE A 147 11.25 -20.04 11.90
CA ILE A 147 12.44 -20.91 11.92
C ILE A 147 13.58 -20.29 12.73
N LEU A 148 13.65 -18.97 12.82
CA LEU A 148 14.66 -18.26 13.61
C LEU A 148 14.33 -18.19 15.11
N LEU A 149 13.09 -18.44 15.54
CA LEU A 149 12.71 -18.42 16.96
C LEU A 149 13.51 -19.45 17.80
N PRO A 150 13.56 -20.75 17.46
CA PRO A 150 14.37 -21.70 18.22
C PRO A 150 15.86 -21.37 18.18
N LEU A 151 16.36 -20.78 17.11
CA LEU A 151 17.74 -20.33 17.00
C LEU A 151 18.05 -19.22 18.02
N ARG A 152 17.13 -18.25 18.20
CA ARG A 152 17.24 -17.20 19.22
C ARG A 152 17.31 -17.81 20.62
N LEU A 153 16.39 -18.72 20.94
CA LEU A 153 16.38 -19.41 22.25
C LEU A 153 17.72 -20.11 22.54
N VAL A 154 18.23 -20.86 21.58
CA VAL A 154 19.53 -21.58 21.74
C VAL A 154 20.70 -20.58 21.83
N SER A 155 20.63 -19.45 21.12
CA SER A 155 21.62 -18.36 21.23
C SER A 155 21.66 -17.77 22.64
N ASP A 156 20.49 -17.50 23.24
CA ASP A 156 20.40 -16.97 24.60
C ASP A 156 20.93 -17.98 25.64
N LEU A 157 20.63 -19.27 25.45
CA LEU A 157 21.18 -20.33 26.31
C LEU A 157 22.72 -20.47 26.16
N ALA A 158 23.22 -20.38 24.94
CA ALA A 158 24.66 -20.43 24.68
C ALA A 158 25.38 -19.22 25.29
N TYR A 159 24.75 -18.04 25.21
CA TYR A 159 25.26 -16.82 25.84
C TYR A 159 25.29 -16.95 27.36
N SER A 160 24.19 -17.43 27.97
CA SER A 160 24.08 -17.64 29.43
C SER A 160 25.11 -18.67 29.92
N ALA A 161 25.31 -19.78 29.20
CA ALA A 161 26.31 -20.78 29.54
C ALA A 161 27.74 -20.20 29.47
N GLN A 162 28.04 -19.31 28.53
CA GLN A 162 29.31 -18.63 28.40
C GLN A 162 29.61 -17.68 29.57
N ILE A 163 28.54 -17.07 30.17
CA ILE A 163 28.70 -16.19 31.37
C ILE A 163 28.95 -17.03 32.62
N ILE A 164 28.22 -18.16 32.77
CA ILE A 164 28.26 -19.00 33.99
C ILE A 164 29.60 -19.75 34.08
N ASP A 165 30.06 -20.36 32.99
CA ASP A 165 31.29 -21.16 32.93
C ASP A 165 32.10 -20.82 31.66
N PRO A 166 32.86 -19.71 31.67
CA PRO A 166 33.63 -19.27 30.51
C PRO A 166 34.68 -20.31 30.09
N GLY A 167 34.48 -20.89 28.90
CA GLY A 167 35.40 -21.92 28.37
C GLY A 167 35.14 -23.35 28.87
N GLY A 168 34.10 -23.58 29.67
CA GLY A 168 33.71 -24.90 30.13
C GLY A 168 33.08 -25.78 29.04
N ARG A 169 33.00 -27.09 29.32
CA ARG A 169 32.45 -28.07 28.37
C ARG A 169 31.02 -27.76 28.01
N THR A 170 30.24 -27.26 28.95
CA THR A 170 28.81 -26.89 28.74
C THR A 170 28.69 -25.72 27.77
N ALA A 171 29.48 -24.66 27.95
CA ALA A 171 29.51 -23.52 27.05
C ALA A 171 29.97 -23.91 25.63
N ALA A 172 30.97 -24.79 25.54
CA ALA A 172 31.44 -25.32 24.26
C ALA A 172 30.34 -26.14 23.55
N ALA A 173 29.62 -27.01 24.28
CA ALA A 173 28.53 -27.81 23.74
C ALA A 173 27.38 -26.93 23.18
N TRP A 174 26.94 -25.93 23.94
CA TRP A 174 25.91 -25.02 23.48
C TRP A 174 26.35 -24.22 22.25
N ARG A 175 27.58 -23.77 22.18
CA ARG A 175 28.14 -23.07 21.02
C ARG A 175 28.17 -23.97 19.77
N ILE A 176 28.61 -25.21 19.90
CA ILE A 176 28.58 -26.17 18.79
C ILE A 176 27.15 -26.42 18.35
N GLY A 177 26.24 -26.67 19.31
CA GLY A 177 24.81 -26.83 19.04
C GLY A 177 24.19 -25.64 18.29
N LEU A 178 24.56 -24.41 18.67
CA LEU A 178 24.14 -23.19 18.00
C LEU A 178 24.62 -23.15 16.54
N PHE A 179 25.90 -23.47 16.26
CA PHE A 179 26.42 -23.49 14.89
C PHE A 179 25.72 -24.54 14.02
N VAL A 180 25.49 -25.73 14.57
CA VAL A 180 24.79 -26.82 13.87
C VAL A 180 23.34 -26.39 13.58
N LEU A 181 22.64 -25.85 14.58
CA LEU A 181 21.26 -25.38 14.41
C LEU A 181 21.17 -24.23 13.40
N MET A 182 22.14 -23.30 13.41
CA MET A 182 22.21 -22.20 12.46
C MET A 182 22.38 -22.71 11.01
N GLY A 183 23.27 -23.68 10.81
CA GLY A 183 23.45 -24.32 9.51
C GLY A 183 22.22 -25.07 9.02
N LEU A 184 21.56 -25.83 9.88
CA LEU A 184 20.33 -26.57 9.57
C LEU A 184 19.17 -25.62 9.28
N SER A 185 19.01 -24.57 10.10
CA SER A 185 17.97 -23.54 9.90
C SER A 185 18.17 -22.78 8.59
N GLY A 186 19.42 -22.36 8.29
CA GLY A 186 19.75 -21.69 7.04
C GLY A 186 19.48 -22.57 5.82
N LEU A 187 19.87 -23.85 5.89
CA LEU A 187 19.60 -24.82 4.83
C LEU A 187 18.08 -25.03 4.64
N HIS A 188 17.34 -25.18 5.73
CA HIS A 188 15.88 -25.38 5.67
C HIS A 188 15.17 -24.15 5.08
N VAL A 189 15.52 -22.93 5.52
CA VAL A 189 15.02 -21.68 4.97
C VAL A 189 15.33 -21.58 3.46
N GLY A 190 16.58 -21.87 3.08
CA GLY A 190 16.99 -21.88 1.67
C GLY A 190 16.14 -22.84 0.83
N MET A 191 15.92 -24.07 1.31
CA MET A 191 15.10 -25.08 0.64
C MET A 191 13.60 -24.68 0.57
N ALA A 192 13.06 -24.08 1.63
CA ALA A 192 11.68 -23.60 1.65
C ALA A 192 11.47 -22.44 0.66
N CYS A 193 12.42 -21.51 0.58
CA CYS A 193 12.45 -20.43 -0.40
C CYS A 193 12.55 -20.97 -1.83
N ALA A 194 13.46 -21.91 -2.07
CA ALA A 194 13.64 -22.59 -3.35
C ALA A 194 12.37 -23.28 -3.85
N ARG A 195 11.54 -23.78 -2.94
CA ARG A 195 10.25 -24.43 -3.26
C ARG A 195 9.11 -23.44 -3.52
N GLY A 196 9.35 -22.13 -3.33
CA GLY A 196 8.39 -21.07 -3.63
C GLY A 196 7.93 -20.22 -2.44
N GLY A 197 8.61 -20.31 -1.28
CA GLY A 197 8.46 -19.38 -0.15
C GLY A 197 7.09 -19.32 0.52
N ARG A 198 6.19 -20.29 0.29
CA ARG A 198 4.90 -20.33 0.98
C ARG A 198 5.07 -20.82 2.40
N LEU A 199 4.33 -20.25 3.36
CA LEU A 199 4.42 -20.58 4.79
C LEU A 199 4.39 -22.10 5.07
N ARG A 200 3.57 -22.87 4.36
CA ARG A 200 3.50 -24.33 4.48
C ARG A 200 4.83 -25.04 4.21
N TYR A 201 5.73 -24.46 3.41
CA TYR A 201 7.01 -25.08 3.12
C TYR A 201 8.02 -24.86 4.24
N PHE A 202 7.89 -23.80 5.03
CA PHE A 202 8.69 -23.60 6.23
C PHE A 202 8.30 -24.56 7.35
N LEU A 203 7.03 -24.97 7.41
CA LEU A 203 6.54 -25.95 8.38
C LEU A 203 6.82 -27.40 7.96
N TRP A 204 7.18 -27.65 6.70
CA TRP A 204 7.41 -29.00 6.17
C TRP A 204 8.89 -29.36 6.22
N PRO A 205 9.30 -30.37 7.06
CA PRO A 205 10.70 -30.68 7.29
C PRO A 205 11.40 -31.36 6.08
N PHE A 206 10.65 -32.03 5.20
CA PHE A 206 11.19 -32.83 4.10
C PHE A 206 11.36 -32.06 2.78
N ASN A 207 11.68 -30.77 2.85
CA ASN A 207 11.94 -29.96 1.64
C ASN A 207 13.17 -30.43 0.86
N PHE A 208 14.16 -31.05 1.55
CA PHE A 208 15.38 -31.55 0.93
C PHE A 208 15.11 -32.59 -0.16
N ILE A 209 14.10 -33.48 0.02
CA ILE A 209 13.73 -34.49 -0.98
C ILE A 209 13.29 -33.82 -2.29
N TRP A 210 12.49 -32.76 -2.17
CA TRP A 210 12.01 -32.02 -3.33
C TRP A 210 13.18 -31.29 -4.03
N VAL A 211 14.06 -30.64 -3.28
CA VAL A 211 15.21 -29.90 -3.82
C VAL A 211 16.16 -30.85 -4.56
N ILE A 212 16.51 -32.00 -3.95
CA ILE A 212 17.38 -32.99 -4.59
C ILE A 212 16.78 -33.47 -5.91
N ARG A 213 15.49 -33.89 -5.89
CA ARG A 213 14.80 -34.32 -7.12
C ARG A 213 14.78 -33.24 -8.20
N ARG A 214 14.68 -31.98 -7.81
CA ARG A 214 14.64 -30.86 -8.75
C ARG A 214 16.02 -30.54 -9.33
N LEU A 215 17.07 -30.58 -8.50
CA LEU A 215 18.46 -30.40 -8.94
C LEU A 215 18.88 -31.49 -9.92
N LEU A 216 18.51 -32.75 -9.66
CA LEU A 216 18.80 -33.88 -10.53
C LEU A 216 18.14 -33.78 -11.91
N ARG A 217 17.04 -33.02 -12.03
CA ARG A 217 16.37 -32.77 -13.33
C ARG A 217 17.05 -31.69 -14.18
N GLY A 218 17.95 -30.91 -13.59
CA GLY A 218 18.62 -29.78 -14.25
C GLY A 218 17.72 -28.55 -14.47
N GLY A 219 18.32 -27.46 -14.95
CA GLY A 219 17.62 -26.23 -15.33
C GLY A 219 17.03 -25.40 -14.18
N TYR A 220 17.23 -25.79 -12.91
CA TYR A 220 16.65 -25.11 -11.75
C TYR A 220 17.14 -23.66 -11.58
N TYR A 221 18.41 -23.39 -11.87
CA TYR A 221 18.99 -22.06 -11.70
C TYR A 221 18.33 -21.01 -12.63
N SER A 222 18.15 -21.34 -13.92
CA SER A 222 17.51 -20.45 -14.89
C SER A 222 16.06 -20.14 -14.51
N GLU A 223 15.30 -21.19 -14.14
CA GLU A 223 13.90 -21.03 -13.71
C GLU A 223 13.77 -20.21 -12.43
N ALA A 224 14.63 -20.44 -11.42
CA ALA A 224 14.63 -19.68 -10.18
C ALA A 224 14.96 -18.19 -10.42
N ARG A 225 15.98 -17.92 -11.26
CA ARG A 225 16.35 -16.55 -11.66
C ARG A 225 15.17 -15.85 -12.36
N ASP A 226 14.52 -16.52 -13.29
CA ASP A 226 13.43 -15.94 -14.07
C ASP A 226 12.21 -15.67 -13.19
N ILE A 227 11.87 -16.56 -12.24
CA ILE A 227 10.81 -16.33 -11.24
C ILE A 227 11.12 -15.12 -10.36
N VAL A 228 12.36 -14.97 -9.87
CA VAL A 228 12.77 -13.82 -9.06
C VAL A 228 12.66 -12.53 -9.88
N TRP A 229 13.12 -12.55 -11.13
CA TRP A 229 13.09 -11.39 -12.02
C TRP A 229 11.66 -10.98 -12.37
N ASP A 230 10.79 -11.93 -12.69
CA ASP A 230 9.38 -11.69 -12.99
C ASP A 230 8.62 -11.18 -11.75
N THR A 231 8.95 -11.71 -10.57
CA THR A 231 8.39 -11.21 -9.30
C THR A 231 8.83 -9.77 -9.05
N ALA A 232 10.11 -9.44 -9.22
CA ALA A 232 10.62 -8.09 -9.07
C ALA A 232 9.98 -7.10 -10.06
N ARG A 233 9.83 -7.50 -11.33
CA ARG A 233 9.13 -6.71 -12.35
C ARG A 233 7.64 -6.53 -12.02
N SER A 234 6.98 -7.55 -11.48
CA SER A 234 5.56 -7.50 -11.11
C SER A 234 5.25 -6.50 -10.01
N LEU A 235 6.23 -6.17 -9.16
CA LEU A 235 6.11 -5.15 -8.10
C LEU A 235 5.95 -3.73 -8.67
N ARG A 236 6.39 -3.47 -9.90
CA ARG A 236 6.28 -2.16 -10.58
C ARG A 236 6.73 -0.98 -9.70
N LEU A 237 7.76 -1.15 -8.91
CA LEU A 237 8.23 -0.14 -7.96
C LEU A 237 8.51 1.23 -8.60
N PRO A 238 9.20 1.34 -9.77
CA PRO A 238 9.43 2.63 -10.42
C PRO A 238 8.13 3.35 -10.80
N TYR A 239 7.12 2.58 -11.25
CA TYR A 239 5.81 3.13 -11.59
C TYR A 239 5.11 3.72 -10.37
N TYR A 240 5.02 2.97 -9.27
CA TYR A 240 4.40 3.48 -8.04
C TYR A 240 5.16 4.66 -7.46
N PHE A 241 6.49 4.64 -7.49
CA PHE A 241 7.31 5.75 -7.04
C PHE A 241 7.04 7.03 -7.86
N SER A 242 7.07 6.94 -9.19
CA SER A 242 6.79 8.05 -10.08
C SER A 242 5.38 8.61 -9.91
N LEU A 243 4.37 7.71 -9.81
CA LEU A 243 2.98 8.12 -9.58
C LEU A 243 2.81 8.81 -8.23
N GLY A 244 3.45 8.28 -7.17
CA GLY A 244 3.41 8.85 -5.84
C GLY A 244 4.10 10.21 -5.77
N LEU A 245 5.28 10.34 -6.39
CA LEU A 245 6.00 11.62 -6.46
C LEU A 245 5.16 12.69 -7.20
N ARG A 246 4.56 12.36 -8.34
CA ARG A 246 3.65 13.29 -9.06
C ARG A 246 2.41 13.62 -8.22
N GLY A 247 1.86 12.64 -7.51
CA GLY A 247 0.73 12.85 -6.61
C GLY A 247 1.07 13.77 -5.44
N PHE A 248 2.27 13.62 -4.90
CA PHE A 248 2.81 14.50 -3.86
C PHE A 248 3.01 15.92 -4.37
N LEU A 249 3.73 16.10 -5.48
CA LEU A 249 3.99 17.42 -6.07
C LEU A 249 2.68 18.13 -6.43
N GLY A 250 1.71 17.41 -6.99
CA GLY A 250 0.40 17.98 -7.29
C GLY A 250 -0.37 18.41 -6.04
N ALA A 251 -0.37 17.60 -4.97
CA ALA A 251 -1.00 17.96 -3.70
C ALA A 251 -0.28 19.16 -3.04
N PHE A 252 1.04 19.14 -3.03
CA PHE A 252 1.85 20.22 -2.47
C PHE A 252 1.58 21.55 -3.15
N ALA A 253 1.53 21.57 -4.49
CA ALA A 253 1.22 22.77 -5.25
C ALA A 253 -0.13 23.41 -4.89
N TRP A 254 -1.13 22.58 -4.55
CA TRP A 254 -2.44 23.07 -4.12
C TRP A 254 -2.48 23.48 -2.64
N LEU A 255 -1.73 22.81 -1.77
CA LEU A 255 -1.80 22.99 -0.32
C LEU A 255 -0.88 24.11 0.19
N VAL A 256 0.25 24.37 -0.48
CA VAL A 256 1.25 25.31 0.02
C VAL A 256 0.69 26.71 0.24
N LEU A 257 -0.10 27.23 -0.69
CA LEU A 257 -0.66 28.57 -0.58
C LEU A 257 -1.68 28.70 0.56
N PRO A 258 -2.76 27.88 0.64
CA PRO A 258 -3.74 28.02 1.74
C PRO A 258 -3.16 27.75 3.10
N VAL A 259 -2.24 26.79 3.23
CA VAL A 259 -1.60 26.47 4.51
C VAL A 259 -0.67 27.61 4.97
N THR A 260 0.09 28.20 4.05
CA THR A 260 0.95 29.35 4.37
C THR A 260 0.12 30.56 4.81
N LEU A 261 -1.00 30.85 4.13
CA LEU A 261 -1.89 31.94 4.53
C LEU A 261 -2.52 31.65 5.91
N LEU A 262 -2.89 30.42 6.20
CA LEU A 262 -3.41 30.01 7.50
C LEU A 262 -2.35 30.20 8.62
N ALA A 263 -1.09 29.84 8.34
CA ALA A 263 0.02 30.04 9.26
C ALA A 263 0.31 31.54 9.51
N LEU A 264 0.27 32.39 8.45
CA LEU A 264 0.44 33.84 8.55
C LEU A 264 -0.68 34.49 9.40
N GLY A 265 -1.84 33.88 9.49
CA GLY A 265 -2.95 34.32 10.33
C GLY A 265 -2.63 34.38 11.83
N ARG A 266 -1.50 33.82 12.27
CA ARG A 266 -1.02 33.87 13.67
C ARG A 266 -0.06 35.01 13.98
N LEU A 267 0.40 35.75 12.97
CA LEU A 267 1.31 36.85 13.21
C LEU A 267 0.64 37.97 14.05
N PRO A 268 1.37 38.63 14.90
CA PRO A 268 0.83 39.76 15.70
C PRO A 268 0.66 41.01 14.81
N ALA A 269 -0.20 40.94 13.81
CA ALA A 269 -0.47 42.02 12.89
C ALA A 269 -2.00 42.22 12.73
N PRO A 270 -2.47 43.48 12.59
CA PRO A 270 -3.92 43.78 12.58
C PRO A 270 -4.71 43.06 11.51
N LEU A 271 -4.10 42.76 10.35
CA LEU A 271 -4.72 42.08 9.23
C LEU A 271 -4.52 40.54 9.26
N ALA A 272 -3.74 39.99 10.19
CA ALA A 272 -3.42 38.58 10.26
C ALA A 272 -4.69 37.68 10.34
N PRO A 273 -5.72 37.99 11.14
CA PRO A 273 -6.94 37.16 11.19
C PRO A 273 -7.66 37.07 9.84
N LEU A 274 -7.67 38.14 9.05
CA LEU A 274 -8.28 38.14 7.72
C LEU A 274 -7.48 37.26 6.74
N VAL A 275 -6.14 37.32 6.82
CA VAL A 275 -5.26 36.45 6.03
C VAL A 275 -5.47 34.97 6.42
N GLY A 276 -5.56 34.68 7.70
CA GLY A 276 -5.88 33.33 8.19
C GLY A 276 -7.24 32.83 7.73
N LEU A 277 -8.29 33.67 7.79
CA LEU A 277 -9.61 33.35 7.27
C LEU A 277 -9.57 33.02 5.77
N LEU A 278 -8.87 33.85 5.00
CA LEU A 278 -8.68 33.61 3.56
C LEU A 278 -7.96 32.28 3.32
N GLY A 279 -6.92 31.98 4.09
CA GLY A 279 -6.22 30.68 4.08
C GLY A 279 -7.16 29.51 4.36
N GLY A 280 -8.03 29.62 5.38
CA GLY A 280 -9.03 28.62 5.71
C GLY A 280 -10.07 28.40 4.60
N LEU A 281 -10.56 29.46 3.98
CA LEU A 281 -11.51 29.37 2.84
C LEU A 281 -10.87 28.72 1.62
N LEU A 282 -9.63 29.09 1.29
CA LEU A 282 -8.88 28.46 0.21
C LEU A 282 -8.58 26.98 0.50
N LEU A 283 -8.25 26.64 1.75
CA LEU A 283 -8.05 25.26 2.17
C LEU A 283 -9.34 24.43 1.99
N ALA A 284 -10.49 24.96 2.40
CA ALA A 284 -11.78 24.31 2.19
C ALA A 284 -12.05 24.05 0.70
N LEU A 285 -11.74 25.02 -0.16
CA LEU A 285 -11.88 24.89 -1.61
C LEU A 285 -10.97 23.78 -2.18
N VAL A 286 -9.69 23.79 -1.78
CA VAL A 286 -8.71 22.77 -2.19
C VAL A 286 -9.16 21.38 -1.77
N LEU A 287 -9.63 21.25 -0.54
CA LEU A 287 -10.08 19.97 0.02
C LEU A 287 -11.20 19.32 -0.81
N ILE A 288 -12.14 20.13 -1.32
CA ILE A 288 -13.26 19.66 -2.13
C ILE A 288 -12.77 19.06 -3.46
N TYR A 289 -11.74 19.65 -4.08
CA TYR A 289 -11.30 19.25 -5.42
C TYR A 289 -10.15 18.28 -5.42
N LEU A 290 -9.18 18.43 -4.51
CA LEU A 290 -7.91 17.73 -4.54
C LEU A 290 -8.02 16.19 -4.54
N PRO A 291 -8.88 15.53 -3.73
CA PRO A 291 -9.02 14.08 -3.78
C PRO A 291 -9.44 13.57 -5.17
N CYS A 292 -10.39 14.27 -5.81
CA CYS A 292 -10.83 13.94 -7.17
C CYS A 292 -9.71 14.15 -8.20
N LEU A 293 -8.97 15.27 -8.10
CA LEU A 293 -7.86 15.60 -8.99
C LEU A 293 -6.72 14.60 -8.90
N GLN A 294 -6.40 14.11 -7.70
CA GLN A 294 -5.41 13.04 -7.51
C GLN A 294 -5.87 11.72 -8.15
N MET A 295 -7.15 11.38 -8.09
CA MET A 295 -7.67 10.19 -8.79
C MET A 295 -7.59 10.35 -10.31
N ARG A 296 -7.82 11.56 -10.83
CA ARG A 296 -7.65 11.87 -12.27
C ARG A 296 -6.19 11.74 -12.69
N LEU A 297 -5.25 12.22 -11.86
CA LEU A 297 -3.83 12.01 -12.07
C LEU A 297 -3.50 10.51 -12.16
N ALA A 298 -4.00 9.72 -11.21
CA ALA A 298 -3.78 8.27 -11.20
C ALA A 298 -4.37 7.57 -12.44
N MET A 299 -5.52 8.04 -12.92
CA MET A 299 -6.13 7.52 -14.14
C MET A 299 -5.35 7.84 -15.41
N LYS A 300 -4.96 9.12 -15.56
CA LYS A 300 -4.31 9.63 -16.79
C LYS A 300 -2.80 9.49 -16.76
N ASN A 301 -2.20 9.20 -15.60
CA ASN A 301 -0.76 9.16 -15.34
C ASN A 301 -0.01 10.42 -15.80
N ARG A 302 -0.64 11.59 -15.77
CA ARG A 302 -0.09 12.88 -16.18
C ARG A 302 -0.23 13.92 -15.07
N LEU A 303 0.83 14.64 -14.73
CA LEU A 303 0.81 15.66 -13.67
C LEU A 303 -0.20 16.78 -13.98
N SER A 304 -0.35 17.18 -15.24
CA SER A 304 -1.32 18.20 -15.65
C SER A 304 -2.77 17.89 -15.26
N ALA A 305 -3.11 16.60 -15.08
CA ALA A 305 -4.46 16.20 -14.68
C ALA A 305 -4.87 16.70 -13.28
N VAL A 306 -3.89 17.06 -12.42
CA VAL A 306 -4.15 17.66 -11.10
C VAL A 306 -4.71 19.09 -11.21
N PHE A 307 -4.54 19.75 -12.33
CA PHE A 307 -5.02 21.11 -12.58
C PHE A 307 -6.31 21.16 -13.42
N GLU A 308 -6.86 20.01 -13.80
CA GLU A 308 -8.09 19.93 -14.60
C GLU A 308 -9.38 20.09 -13.74
N PHE A 309 -9.49 21.20 -12.99
CA PHE A 309 -10.63 21.43 -12.10
C PHE A 309 -11.97 21.54 -12.85
N ARG A 310 -12.00 22.00 -14.11
CA ARG A 310 -13.22 22.06 -14.93
C ARG A 310 -13.81 20.66 -15.13
N GLU A 311 -12.95 19.68 -15.40
CA GLU A 311 -13.36 18.30 -15.55
C GLU A 311 -13.81 17.66 -14.22
N ALA A 312 -13.11 17.98 -13.11
CA ALA A 312 -13.56 17.57 -11.79
C ALA A 312 -14.97 18.08 -11.49
N ARG A 313 -15.25 19.34 -11.83
CA ARG A 313 -16.59 19.95 -11.70
C ARG A 313 -17.64 19.25 -12.58
N ARG A 314 -17.30 18.90 -13.83
CA ARG A 314 -18.18 18.12 -14.72
C ARG A 314 -18.49 16.74 -14.15
N ASN A 315 -17.49 16.05 -13.63
CA ASN A 315 -17.68 14.74 -12.99
C ASN A 315 -18.59 14.84 -11.76
N PHE A 316 -18.40 15.88 -10.93
CA PHE A 316 -19.31 16.14 -9.80
C PHE A 316 -20.77 16.30 -10.25
N GLN A 317 -21.04 17.00 -11.36
CA GLN A 317 -22.41 17.17 -11.88
C GLN A 317 -23.06 15.85 -12.29
N ARG A 318 -22.27 14.84 -12.66
CA ARG A 318 -22.74 13.51 -13.08
C ARG A 318 -23.05 12.58 -11.91
N ALA A 319 -22.30 12.67 -10.80
CA ALA A 319 -22.44 11.78 -9.64
C ALA A 319 -22.34 12.54 -8.29
N PRO A 320 -23.17 13.59 -8.04
CA PRO A 320 -22.98 14.50 -6.90
C PRO A 320 -23.01 13.79 -5.55
N TRP A 321 -23.96 12.88 -5.32
CA TRP A 321 -24.07 12.13 -4.06
C TRP A 321 -22.93 11.13 -3.84
N ALA A 322 -22.43 10.51 -4.89
CA ALA A 322 -21.28 9.60 -4.76
C ALA A 322 -20.04 10.38 -4.30
N PHE A 323 -19.81 11.59 -4.84
CA PHE A 323 -18.73 12.45 -4.36
C PHE A 323 -18.97 12.94 -2.93
N ALA A 324 -20.21 13.26 -2.56
CA ALA A 324 -20.56 13.66 -1.21
C ALA A 324 -20.23 12.55 -0.21
N VAL A 325 -20.68 11.32 -0.49
CA VAL A 325 -20.38 10.14 0.34
C VAL A 325 -18.87 9.89 0.43
N ALA A 326 -18.14 9.93 -0.69
CA ALA A 326 -16.70 9.75 -0.71
C ALA A 326 -15.97 10.83 0.11
N PHE A 327 -16.44 12.08 0.05
CA PHE A 327 -15.88 13.19 0.79
C PHE A 327 -16.09 13.06 2.30
N VAL A 328 -17.33 12.77 2.72
CA VAL A 328 -17.67 12.51 4.12
C VAL A 328 -16.89 11.33 4.66
N ALA A 329 -16.83 10.21 3.91
CA ALA A 329 -16.04 9.05 4.30
C ALA A 329 -14.55 9.38 4.45
N THR A 330 -13.98 10.19 3.53
CA THR A 330 -12.59 10.61 3.59
C THR A 330 -12.29 11.41 4.85
N LEU A 331 -13.18 12.34 5.23
CA LEU A 331 -13.02 13.08 6.47
C LEU A 331 -13.17 12.19 7.70
N LEU A 332 -14.19 11.32 7.73
CA LEU A 332 -14.39 10.38 8.84
C LEU A 332 -13.16 9.49 9.05
N PHE A 333 -12.58 9.00 7.98
CA PHE A 333 -11.35 8.20 8.04
C PHE A 333 -10.09 9.02 8.37
N ALA A 334 -10.14 10.34 8.23
CA ALA A 334 -9.06 11.22 8.66
C ALA A 334 -9.07 11.52 10.17
N LEU A 335 -10.23 11.44 10.83
CA LEU A 335 -10.36 11.77 12.26
C LEU A 335 -9.36 11.03 13.17
N PRO A 336 -9.18 9.70 13.06
CA PRO A 336 -8.23 8.98 13.92
C PRO A 336 -6.79 9.48 13.80
N LEU A 337 -6.43 10.02 12.63
CA LEU A 337 -5.08 10.55 12.38
C LEU A 337 -4.81 11.83 13.18
N TYR A 338 -5.83 12.65 13.39
CA TYR A 338 -5.70 13.88 14.19
C TYR A 338 -5.61 13.56 15.67
N LEU A 339 -6.28 12.51 16.14
CA LEU A 339 -6.19 12.05 17.52
C LEU A 339 -4.78 11.53 17.85
N LEU A 340 -4.13 10.83 16.92
CA LEU A 340 -2.75 10.34 17.10
C LEU A 340 -1.69 11.44 17.17
N LYS A 341 -1.98 12.67 16.73
CA LYS A 341 -1.04 13.79 16.81
C LYS A 341 -0.94 14.41 18.21
N ILE A 342 -1.83 14.07 19.11
CA ILE A 342 -1.87 14.58 20.49
C ILE A 342 -0.87 13.83 21.36
N GLU A 343 -0.54 12.56 21.01
CA GLU A 343 0.34 11.72 21.80
C GLU A 343 1.73 11.59 21.18
N PHE A 344 2.74 11.57 22.05
CA PHE A 344 4.12 11.33 21.67
C PHE A 344 4.34 9.82 21.43
N VAL A 345 4.67 9.45 20.20
CA VAL A 345 4.93 8.06 19.84
C VAL A 345 6.43 7.78 19.89
N PRO A 346 6.90 6.75 20.62
CA PRO A 346 8.31 6.34 20.63
C PRO A 346 8.83 6.03 19.22
N ARG A 347 10.12 6.27 18.99
CA ARG A 347 10.76 6.05 17.67
C ARG A 347 10.63 4.63 17.16
N GLU A 348 10.68 3.65 18.07
CA GLU A 348 10.53 2.23 17.76
C GLU A 348 9.14 1.89 17.24
N ALA A 349 8.14 2.68 17.62
CA ALA A 349 6.75 2.54 17.22
C ALA A 349 6.31 3.53 16.12
N ALA A 350 7.23 4.25 15.48
CA ALA A 350 6.93 5.26 14.45
C ALA A 350 6.15 4.69 13.23
N TRP A 351 6.24 3.38 12.98
CA TRP A 351 5.46 2.70 11.95
C TRP A 351 3.97 2.54 12.32
N LEU A 352 3.62 2.59 13.61
CA LEU A 352 2.24 2.38 14.09
C LEU A 352 1.29 3.52 13.65
N PRO A 353 1.62 4.81 13.82
CA PRO A 353 0.85 5.90 13.23
C PRO A 353 0.69 5.75 11.71
N SER A 354 1.75 5.30 11.02
CA SER A 354 1.68 5.04 9.58
C SER A 354 0.73 3.88 9.24
N LEU A 355 0.63 2.86 10.09
CA LEU A 355 -0.31 1.76 9.94
C LEU A 355 -1.76 2.24 10.07
N VAL A 356 -2.04 3.06 11.09
CA VAL A 356 -3.37 3.69 11.25
C VAL A 356 -3.67 4.56 10.04
N PHE A 357 -2.71 5.39 9.62
CA PHE A 357 -2.84 6.21 8.41
C PHE A 357 -3.23 5.38 7.19
N ILE A 358 -2.45 4.35 6.85
CA ILE A 358 -2.68 3.52 5.65
C ILE A 358 -4.02 2.78 5.74
N THR A 359 -4.37 2.25 6.92
CA THR A 359 -5.60 1.49 7.13
C THR A 359 -6.85 2.35 6.88
N PHE A 360 -6.83 3.62 7.27
CA PHE A 360 -7.97 4.52 7.08
C PHE A 360 -7.95 5.22 5.70
N ILE A 361 -6.79 5.58 5.19
CA ILE A 361 -6.71 6.30 3.91
C ILE A 361 -6.97 5.37 2.71
N PHE A 362 -6.65 4.08 2.81
CA PHE A 362 -6.88 3.12 1.75
C PHE A 362 -8.35 3.06 1.32
N PRO A 363 -9.33 2.80 2.22
CA PRO A 363 -10.75 2.83 1.85
C PRO A 363 -11.20 4.22 1.37
N ALA A 364 -10.69 5.32 1.94
CA ALA A 364 -10.99 6.66 1.46
C ALA A 364 -10.61 6.85 -0.02
N ARG A 365 -9.43 6.34 -0.43
CA ARG A 365 -9.00 6.35 -1.83
C ARG A 365 -9.89 5.48 -2.72
N LEU A 366 -10.33 4.32 -2.25
CA LEU A 366 -11.26 3.47 -2.99
C LEU A 366 -12.62 4.16 -3.19
N PHE A 367 -13.18 4.80 -2.17
CA PHE A 367 -14.44 5.56 -2.28
C PHE A 367 -14.32 6.74 -3.25
N THR A 368 -13.21 7.47 -3.19
CA THR A 368 -12.95 8.57 -4.14
C THR A 368 -12.81 8.04 -5.57
N GLY A 369 -12.11 6.93 -5.77
CA GLY A 369 -12.02 6.26 -7.06
C GLY A 369 -13.37 5.78 -7.56
N TRP A 370 -14.18 5.18 -6.70
CA TRP A 370 -15.52 4.71 -7.04
C TRP A 370 -16.45 5.86 -7.46
N SER A 371 -16.45 6.97 -6.73
CA SER A 371 -17.26 8.15 -7.08
C SER A 371 -16.87 8.71 -8.44
N LEU A 372 -15.58 8.77 -8.76
CA LEU A 372 -15.09 9.18 -10.06
C LEU A 372 -15.47 8.18 -11.15
N GLY A 373 -15.35 6.88 -10.90
CA GLY A 373 -15.77 5.81 -11.81
C GLY A 373 -17.25 5.92 -12.18
N LEU A 374 -18.13 6.10 -11.18
CA LEU A 374 -19.56 6.33 -11.42
C LEU A 374 -19.82 7.57 -12.27
N ALA A 375 -19.05 8.65 -12.07
CA ALA A 375 -19.20 9.88 -12.84
C ALA A 375 -18.79 9.70 -14.30
N ILE A 376 -17.72 8.95 -14.56
CA ILE A 376 -17.19 8.73 -15.91
C ILE A 376 -18.13 7.84 -16.73
N HIS A 377 -18.71 6.81 -16.11
CA HIS A 377 -19.63 5.90 -16.78
C HIS A 377 -21.03 6.51 -17.02
N ARG A 378 -21.30 7.72 -16.53
CA ARG A 378 -22.53 8.45 -16.78
C ARG A 378 -22.35 9.51 -17.86
N ALA A 379 -23.08 9.39 -18.94
CA ALA A 379 -23.05 10.35 -20.05
C ALA A 379 -23.68 11.70 -19.69
N VAL A 380 -24.80 11.68 -18.96
CA VAL A 380 -25.65 12.85 -18.71
C VAL A 380 -25.49 13.34 -17.26
N PRO A 381 -25.42 14.68 -17.04
CA PRO A 381 -25.47 15.26 -15.72
C PRO A 381 -26.78 14.93 -15.00
N ARG A 382 -26.72 14.79 -13.68
CA ARG A 382 -27.94 14.61 -12.86
C ARG A 382 -28.79 15.88 -12.85
N HIS A 383 -30.09 15.72 -12.59
CA HIS A 383 -31.03 16.81 -12.40
C HIS A 383 -30.48 17.82 -11.37
N TRP A 384 -30.88 19.13 -11.52
CA TRP A 384 -30.34 20.22 -10.70
C TRP A 384 -30.54 19.99 -9.20
N PHE A 385 -31.67 19.39 -8.79
CA PHE A 385 -32.02 19.07 -7.41
C PHE A 385 -30.93 18.17 -6.77
N PHE A 386 -30.53 17.07 -7.43
CA PHE A 386 -29.48 16.18 -6.93
C PHE A 386 -28.10 16.84 -6.92
N ARG A 387 -27.85 17.78 -7.84
CA ARG A 387 -26.61 18.55 -7.86
C ARG A 387 -26.54 19.54 -6.71
N TRP A 388 -27.66 20.16 -6.36
CA TRP A 388 -27.75 21.12 -5.27
C TRP A 388 -27.69 20.41 -3.91
N THR A 389 -28.51 19.40 -3.69
CA THR A 389 -28.55 18.61 -2.45
C THR A 389 -27.23 17.87 -2.21
N GLY A 390 -26.55 17.35 -3.25
CA GLY A 390 -25.23 16.73 -3.13
C GLY A 390 -24.10 17.69 -2.74
N ARG A 391 -24.32 19.03 -2.78
CA ARG A 391 -23.36 20.02 -2.30
C ARG A 391 -23.51 20.33 -0.82
N LEU A 392 -24.67 20.10 -0.25
CA LEU A 392 -24.95 20.43 1.15
C LEU A 392 -23.93 19.84 2.14
N PRO A 393 -23.50 18.56 2.03
CA PRO A 393 -22.53 18.00 2.95
C PRO A 393 -21.12 18.60 2.83
N PHE A 394 -20.75 19.19 1.69
CA PHE A 394 -19.40 19.69 1.48
C PHE A 394 -19.07 20.88 2.37
N VAL A 395 -20.00 21.80 2.57
CA VAL A 395 -19.78 23.01 3.36
C VAL A 395 -19.48 22.67 4.83
N PRO A 396 -20.35 21.94 5.57
CA PRO A 396 -20.10 21.64 6.97
C PRO A 396 -18.89 20.71 7.14
N VAL A 397 -18.67 19.74 6.22
CA VAL A 397 -17.55 18.82 6.30
C VAL A 397 -16.21 19.52 6.03
N ALA A 398 -16.15 20.39 5.01
CA ALA A 398 -14.95 21.20 4.76
C ALA A 398 -14.70 22.21 5.90
N GLY A 399 -15.75 22.85 6.41
CA GLY A 399 -15.65 23.76 7.54
C GLY A 399 -15.13 23.06 8.80
N LEU A 400 -15.66 21.89 9.13
CA LEU A 400 -15.17 21.07 10.25
C LEU A 400 -13.71 20.68 10.07
N TYR A 401 -13.31 20.28 8.87
CA TYR A 401 -11.92 19.97 8.57
C TYR A 401 -10.99 21.17 8.79
N VAL A 402 -11.35 22.33 8.23
CA VAL A 402 -10.56 23.56 8.40
C VAL A 402 -10.43 23.93 9.88
N LEU A 403 -11.53 23.77 10.63
CA LEU A 403 -11.57 24.02 12.06
C LEU A 403 -10.64 23.06 12.83
N ILE A 404 -10.68 21.76 12.52
CA ILE A 404 -9.75 20.77 13.10
C ILE A 404 -8.31 21.16 12.77
N VAL A 405 -7.99 21.46 11.50
CA VAL A 405 -6.64 21.90 11.08
C VAL A 405 -6.21 23.16 11.82
N PHE A 406 -7.09 24.13 11.97
CA PHE A 406 -6.81 25.36 12.70
C PHE A 406 -6.47 25.10 14.17
N PHE A 407 -7.24 24.23 14.85
CA PHE A 407 -7.01 23.96 16.26
C PHE A 407 -5.80 23.06 16.53
N THR A 408 -5.43 22.17 15.63
CA THR A 408 -4.28 21.28 15.83
C THR A 408 -2.94 22.03 15.95
N GLN A 409 -2.81 23.23 15.39
CA GLN A 409 -1.62 24.07 15.59
C GLN A 409 -1.40 24.48 17.07
N TYR A 410 -2.45 24.39 17.90
CA TYR A 410 -2.38 24.69 19.34
C TYR A 410 -2.20 23.44 20.19
N THR A 411 -2.55 22.28 19.69
CA THR A 411 -2.51 21.00 20.40
C THR A 411 -1.31 20.14 20.03
N SER A 412 -0.70 20.37 18.86
CA SER A 412 0.45 19.60 18.39
C SER A 412 1.76 20.13 18.96
N TRP A 413 2.68 19.21 19.24
CA TRP A 413 4.04 19.50 19.70
C TRP A 413 4.84 20.39 18.74
N ASN A 414 4.60 20.27 17.43
CA ASN A 414 5.29 21.03 16.39
C ASN A 414 4.70 22.43 16.13
N GLY A 415 3.70 22.85 16.89
CA GLY A 415 3.08 24.18 16.77
C GLY A 415 2.64 24.51 15.34
N VAL A 416 3.11 25.64 14.78
CA VAL A 416 2.74 26.08 13.40
C VAL A 416 3.16 25.09 12.31
N TRP A 417 4.26 24.38 12.48
CA TRP A 417 4.73 23.39 11.52
C TRP A 417 3.76 22.23 11.36
N SER A 418 2.97 21.94 12.40
CA SER A 418 1.91 20.92 12.33
C SER A 418 0.87 21.19 11.25
N LEU A 419 0.69 22.45 10.81
CA LEU A 419 -0.20 22.79 9.71
C LEU A 419 0.23 22.12 8.40
N TYR A 420 1.54 22.00 8.17
CA TYR A 420 2.09 21.33 6.98
C TYR A 420 2.03 19.80 7.08
N GLU A 421 2.06 19.26 8.30
CA GLU A 421 1.96 17.82 8.55
C GLU A 421 0.52 17.30 8.54
N GLN A 422 -0.46 18.18 8.73
CA GLN A 422 -1.85 17.79 8.96
C GLN A 422 -2.62 17.31 7.74
N HIS A 423 -2.06 17.49 6.57
CA HIS A 423 -2.67 16.99 5.34
C HIS A 423 -2.26 15.54 5.04
N ALA A 424 -1.87 14.80 6.08
CA ALA A 424 -1.43 13.42 5.97
C ALA A 424 -2.43 12.49 5.29
N PHE A 425 -3.75 12.75 5.40
CA PHE A 425 -4.75 11.96 4.68
C PHE A 425 -4.77 12.21 3.15
N LEU A 426 -4.20 13.33 2.70
CA LEU A 426 -4.01 13.61 1.27
C LEU A 426 -2.63 13.13 0.79
N VAL A 427 -1.62 13.29 1.64
CA VAL A 427 -0.22 12.96 1.39
C VAL A 427 0.32 12.23 2.61
N PRO A 428 0.85 10.99 2.49
CA PRO A 428 1.56 10.38 3.60
C PRO A 428 2.83 11.21 3.84
N VAL A 429 2.89 11.86 4.99
CA VAL A 429 4.08 12.56 5.44
C VAL A 429 4.62 11.78 6.61
N PRO A 430 5.89 11.36 6.62
CA PRO A 430 6.52 10.83 7.80
C PRO A 430 6.48 11.93 8.87
N PHE A 431 6.24 11.56 10.11
CA PHE A 431 6.24 12.51 11.22
C PHE A 431 7.67 13.08 11.36
N PHE A 432 7.88 14.28 10.78
CA PHE A 432 9.12 15.03 10.95
C PHE A 432 9.16 15.57 12.38
N GLY A 433 10.05 15.10 13.19
CA GLY A 433 10.21 15.53 14.59
C GLY A 433 10.47 14.40 15.57
N MET A 434 10.58 13.16 15.09
CA MET A 434 10.99 12.02 15.90
C MET A 434 12.50 11.75 15.82
#